data_00df23ed83e3f018b947dd1b6265d6ec
#
_entry.id   00df23ed83e3f018b947dd1b6265d6ec
#
_cell.length_a   1.000
_cell.length_b   1.000
_cell.length_c   1.000
_cell.angle_alpha   90.00
_cell.angle_beta   90.00
_cell.angle_gamma   90.00
#
_symmetry.space_group_name_H-M   'P 1'
#
loop_
_entity.id
_entity.type
_entity.pdbx_description
1 polymer ?
#
loop_
_entity_poly.entity_id
_entity_poly.type
_entity_poly.pdbx_seq_one_letter_code
_entity_poly.pdbx_strand_id
1 'polypeptide(L)'
;RSWWEYVPGAFWKKPGGPGTTINGRDRHPVVQVAYEDAEAYASWSGKALPTEAEWEFAARGGLDGAAFAWGDEHFPNGKPMANTWQGEFPWQNLKADGFEGTSPVGTFPQNGYGLSDVTGNVWEWTSDWFRAERFEEASPCCAPPVRPGERFPRKVIKGGSHLCAPNYCLRYRPAARQGETVDTSTGHIGFRCVVRG
;
A
#
# COMPACT_ATOMS: atom_id res chain seq x y z
N ARG A 1 13.66 21.23 1.31
CA ARG A 1 12.37 21.01 2.01
C ARG A 1 12.28 19.54 2.37
N SER A 2 11.88 19.23 3.63
CA SER A 2 11.52 17.85 3.99
C SER A 2 10.21 17.50 3.27
N TRP A 3 10.16 16.36 2.60
CA TRP A 3 8.93 15.81 1.98
C TRP A 3 8.06 15.07 3.01
N TRP A 4 8.58 14.93 4.23
CA TRP A 4 7.96 14.26 5.34
C TRP A 4 7.78 15.21 6.51
N GLU A 5 6.60 15.26 7.08
CA GLU A 5 6.24 16.07 8.23
C GLU A 5 5.43 15.24 9.23
N TYR A 6 5.80 15.34 10.51
CA TYR A 6 4.97 14.81 11.58
C TYR A 6 3.89 15.83 11.93
N VAL A 7 2.63 15.43 11.76
CA VAL A 7 1.46 16.29 12.00
C VAL A 7 0.69 15.80 13.23
N PRO A 8 0.87 16.41 14.40
CA PRO A 8 0.14 16.03 15.62
C PRO A 8 -1.36 16.07 15.42
N GLY A 9 -2.05 15.00 15.83
CA GLY A 9 -3.52 14.90 15.71
C GLY A 9 -4.01 14.54 14.30
N ALA A 10 -3.14 14.12 13.38
CA ALA A 10 -3.54 13.49 12.13
C ALA A 10 -4.06 12.06 12.43
N PHE A 11 -5.20 11.72 11.85
CA PHE A 11 -5.80 10.39 11.91
C PHE A 11 -6.83 10.25 10.77
N TRP A 12 -7.43 9.09 10.58
CA TRP A 12 -8.25 8.78 9.42
C TRP A 12 -9.41 9.77 9.13
N LYS A 13 -10.02 10.40 10.17
CA LYS A 13 -11.06 11.46 9.97
C LYS A 13 -10.47 12.85 9.69
N LYS A 14 -9.20 13.05 10.01
CA LYS A 14 -8.45 14.30 9.83
C LYS A 14 -7.07 13.98 9.25
N PRO A 15 -6.99 13.48 8.02
CA PRO A 15 -5.75 12.91 7.48
C PRO A 15 -4.61 13.91 7.31
N GLY A 16 -4.89 15.19 7.20
CA GLY A 16 -3.91 16.28 7.20
C GLY A 16 -3.76 16.98 8.57
N GLY A 17 -4.29 16.38 9.65
CA GLY A 17 -4.24 16.95 10.99
C GLY A 17 -5.44 17.83 11.35
N PRO A 18 -5.37 18.56 12.50
CA PRO A 18 -6.42 19.43 12.97
C PRO A 18 -6.88 20.42 11.91
N GLY A 19 -8.19 20.59 11.76
CA GLY A 19 -8.78 21.48 10.74
C GLY A 19 -9.03 20.83 9.38
N THR A 20 -8.51 19.64 9.12
CA THR A 20 -8.82 18.89 7.89
C THR A 20 -10.03 17.98 8.08
N THR A 21 -10.61 17.52 6.97
CA THR A 21 -11.80 16.66 6.95
C THR A 21 -11.70 15.66 5.80
N ILE A 22 -12.47 14.60 5.87
CA ILE A 22 -12.67 13.62 4.79
C ILE A 22 -13.86 13.95 3.89
N ASN A 23 -14.52 15.09 4.07
CA ASN A 23 -15.64 15.50 3.21
C ASN A 23 -15.22 15.53 1.74
N GLY A 24 -16.02 14.90 0.88
CA GLY A 24 -15.71 14.76 -0.55
C GLY A 24 -14.65 13.71 -0.89
N ARG A 25 -14.22 12.91 0.09
CA ARG A 25 -13.25 11.81 -0.09
C ARG A 25 -13.86 10.43 0.08
N ASP A 26 -15.17 10.30 -0.05
CA ASP A 26 -15.91 9.02 0.16
C ASP A 26 -15.41 7.89 -0.77
N ARG A 27 -14.84 8.26 -1.92
CA ARG A 27 -14.27 7.31 -2.88
C ARG A 27 -12.75 7.16 -2.80
N HIS A 28 -12.08 7.87 -1.92
CA HIS A 28 -10.65 7.72 -1.71
C HIS A 28 -10.34 6.59 -0.72
N PRO A 29 -9.16 5.96 -0.82
CA PRO A 29 -8.73 5.01 0.19
C PRO A 29 -8.62 5.70 1.55
N VAL A 30 -8.95 4.97 2.62
CA VAL A 30 -8.64 5.43 3.97
C VAL A 30 -7.12 5.48 4.15
N VAL A 31 -6.65 6.51 4.83
CA VAL A 31 -5.24 6.70 5.18
C VAL A 31 -5.12 7.12 6.64
N GLN A 32 -3.91 7.25 7.17
CA GLN A 32 -3.66 7.53 8.59
C GLN A 32 -4.28 6.44 9.48
N VAL A 33 -4.09 5.19 9.11
CA VAL A 33 -4.51 3.99 9.85
C VAL A 33 -3.29 3.14 10.18
N ALA A 34 -3.11 2.81 11.45
CA ALA A 34 -2.12 1.84 11.90
C ALA A 34 -2.57 0.41 11.57
N TYR A 35 -1.66 -0.57 11.74
CA TYR A 35 -2.01 -1.97 11.49
C TYR A 35 -3.21 -2.44 12.32
N GLU A 36 -3.22 -2.10 13.61
CA GLU A 36 -4.30 -2.48 14.53
C GLU A 36 -5.66 -1.90 14.12
N ASP A 37 -5.70 -0.67 13.58
CA ASP A 37 -6.93 -0.07 13.06
C ASP A 37 -7.47 -0.86 11.87
N ALA A 38 -6.58 -1.23 10.94
CA ALA A 38 -6.93 -2.00 9.75
C ALA A 38 -7.43 -3.41 10.12
N GLU A 39 -6.76 -4.09 11.05
CA GLU A 39 -7.14 -5.41 11.55
C GLU A 39 -8.49 -5.38 12.30
N ALA A 40 -8.68 -4.36 13.15
CA ALA A 40 -9.95 -4.16 13.88
C ALA A 40 -11.12 -3.93 12.91
N TYR A 41 -10.92 -3.10 11.87
CA TYR A 41 -11.95 -2.90 10.85
C TYR A 41 -12.26 -4.19 10.08
N ALA A 42 -11.23 -4.92 9.66
CA ALA A 42 -11.41 -6.18 8.94
C ALA A 42 -12.24 -7.17 9.77
N SER A 43 -11.88 -7.36 11.04
CA SER A 43 -12.61 -8.22 11.98
C SER A 43 -14.05 -7.75 12.18
N TRP A 44 -14.28 -6.47 12.43
CA TRP A 44 -15.61 -5.91 12.61
C TRP A 44 -16.52 -6.11 11.39
N SER A 45 -15.95 -6.04 10.19
CA SER A 45 -16.69 -6.24 8.93
C SER A 45 -16.86 -7.72 8.55
N GLY A 46 -16.44 -8.67 9.40
CA GLY A 46 -16.50 -10.10 9.11
C GLY A 46 -15.50 -10.55 8.03
N LYS A 47 -14.41 -9.80 7.87
CA LYS A 47 -13.37 -10.04 6.86
C LYS A 47 -12.01 -10.21 7.54
N ALA A 48 -10.94 -10.30 6.73
CA ALA A 48 -9.58 -10.36 7.20
C ALA A 48 -8.67 -9.46 6.34
N LEU A 49 -7.50 -9.09 6.87
CA LEU A 49 -6.43 -8.57 6.03
C LEU A 49 -5.83 -9.73 5.21
N PRO A 50 -5.45 -9.49 3.95
CA PRO A 50 -4.78 -10.52 3.15
C PRO A 50 -3.41 -10.87 3.76
N THR A 51 -2.98 -12.10 3.57
CA THR A 51 -1.56 -12.44 3.68
C THR A 51 -0.78 -11.76 2.55
N GLU A 52 0.53 -11.65 2.69
CA GLU A 52 1.40 -11.14 1.61
C GLU A 52 1.22 -11.96 0.32
N ALA A 53 1.12 -13.30 0.47
CA ALA A 53 0.95 -14.21 -0.67
C ALA A 53 -0.42 -14.04 -1.35
N GLU A 54 -1.50 -13.93 -0.59
CA GLU A 54 -2.85 -13.66 -1.12
C GLU A 54 -2.89 -12.31 -1.84
N TRP A 55 -2.27 -11.30 -1.24
CA TRP A 55 -2.20 -9.97 -1.84
C TRP A 55 -1.44 -9.99 -3.16
N GLU A 56 -0.25 -10.59 -3.19
CA GLU A 56 0.58 -10.65 -4.39
C GLU A 56 -0.07 -11.46 -5.50
N PHE A 57 -0.68 -12.61 -5.18
CA PHE A 57 -1.44 -13.40 -6.13
C PHE A 57 -2.58 -12.59 -6.75
N ALA A 58 -3.35 -11.90 -5.93
CA ALA A 58 -4.45 -11.04 -6.38
C ALA A 58 -3.95 -9.88 -7.25
N ALA A 59 -2.84 -9.24 -6.86
CA ALA A 59 -2.25 -8.12 -7.59
C ALA A 59 -1.70 -8.52 -8.96
N ARG A 60 -1.19 -9.74 -9.11
CA ARG A 60 -0.71 -10.25 -10.40
C ARG A 60 -1.83 -10.44 -11.44
N GLY A 61 -3.07 -10.63 -11.01
CA GLY A 61 -4.21 -10.68 -11.93
C GLY A 61 -4.11 -11.76 -13.01
N GLY A 62 -3.42 -12.89 -12.73
CA GLY A 62 -3.18 -13.98 -13.68
C GLY A 62 -1.92 -13.82 -14.53
N LEU A 63 -1.17 -12.73 -14.41
CA LEU A 63 0.09 -12.54 -15.12
C LEU A 63 1.23 -13.25 -14.35
N ASP A 64 1.93 -14.15 -15.03
CA ASP A 64 3.10 -14.83 -14.48
C ASP A 64 4.38 -14.02 -14.76
N GLY A 65 5.14 -13.72 -13.69
CA GLY A 65 6.45 -13.07 -13.77
C GLY A 65 6.47 -11.61 -14.24
N ALA A 66 5.32 -11.03 -14.62
CA ALA A 66 5.26 -9.65 -15.11
C ALA A 66 5.77 -8.63 -14.08
N ALA A 67 6.41 -7.57 -14.57
CA ALA A 67 6.99 -6.52 -13.74
C ALA A 67 5.93 -5.72 -12.99
N PHE A 68 4.79 -5.42 -13.64
CA PHE A 68 3.69 -4.64 -13.09
C PHE A 68 2.39 -5.47 -13.09
N ALA A 69 1.37 -4.98 -12.41
CA ALA A 69 0.05 -5.61 -12.36
C ALA A 69 -0.69 -5.60 -13.72
N TRP A 70 -0.17 -4.90 -14.72
CA TRP A 70 -0.71 -4.76 -16.06
C TRP A 70 0.22 -5.27 -17.17
N GLY A 71 1.39 -5.83 -16.85
CA GLY A 71 2.37 -6.36 -17.81
C GLY A 71 3.78 -5.82 -17.55
N ASP A 72 4.61 -5.76 -18.58
CA ASP A 72 6.02 -5.39 -18.44
C ASP A 72 6.32 -3.94 -18.82
N GLU A 73 5.45 -3.30 -19.57
CA GLU A 73 5.62 -1.90 -19.96
C GLU A 73 5.12 -0.95 -18.86
N HIS A 74 5.97 0.00 -18.44
CA HIS A 74 5.65 0.93 -17.34
C HIS A 74 4.45 1.84 -17.69
N PHE A 75 4.46 2.42 -18.88
CA PHE A 75 3.41 3.29 -19.39
C PHE A 75 2.90 2.79 -20.74
N PRO A 76 2.03 1.76 -20.80
CA PRO A 76 1.51 1.26 -22.05
C PRO A 76 0.85 2.38 -22.87
N ASN A 77 1.33 2.58 -24.10
CA ASN A 77 0.90 3.68 -24.97
C ASN A 77 1.02 5.07 -24.32
N GLY A 78 2.02 5.26 -23.45
CA GLY A 78 2.26 6.50 -22.75
C GLY A 78 1.24 6.86 -21.66
N LYS A 79 0.38 5.91 -21.25
CA LYS A 79 -0.67 6.16 -20.25
C LYS A 79 -0.28 5.67 -18.87
N PRO A 80 -0.51 6.47 -17.81
CA PRO A 80 -0.41 6.01 -16.44
C PRO A 80 -1.41 4.87 -16.16
N MET A 81 -0.94 3.78 -15.56
CA MET A 81 -1.76 2.62 -15.21
C MET A 81 -2.09 2.55 -13.70
N ALA A 82 -1.49 3.43 -12.92
CA ALA A 82 -1.68 3.54 -11.48
C ALA A 82 -1.35 4.97 -11.01
N ASN A 83 -1.89 5.36 -9.87
CA ASN A 83 -1.52 6.62 -9.23
C ASN A 83 -0.14 6.48 -8.57
N THR A 84 0.85 7.08 -9.19
CA THR A 84 2.25 7.07 -8.74
C THR A 84 2.87 8.45 -8.95
N TRP A 85 4.04 8.69 -8.40
CA TRP A 85 4.75 9.94 -8.62
C TRP A 85 5.33 10.02 -10.03
N GLN A 86 5.08 11.11 -10.74
CA GLN A 86 5.67 11.38 -12.05
C GLN A 86 6.56 12.62 -11.98
N GLY A 87 7.82 12.44 -12.35
CA GLY A 87 8.87 13.45 -12.27
C GLY A 87 9.89 13.15 -11.18
N GLU A 88 10.68 14.13 -10.83
CA GLU A 88 11.82 13.99 -9.92
C GLU A 88 11.38 14.07 -8.45
N PHE A 89 11.26 12.92 -7.80
CA PHE A 89 10.93 12.87 -6.37
C PHE A 89 12.11 13.38 -5.53
N PRO A 90 11.87 14.20 -4.49
CA PRO A 90 10.58 14.78 -4.05
C PRO A 90 10.35 16.22 -4.53
N TRP A 91 11.05 16.66 -5.56
CA TRP A 91 11.12 18.08 -5.95
C TRP A 91 10.04 18.48 -6.95
N GLN A 92 9.67 17.57 -7.82
CA GLN A 92 8.76 17.85 -8.93
C GLN A 92 7.76 16.69 -9.07
N ASN A 93 6.48 17.01 -8.92
CA ASN A 93 5.40 16.14 -9.33
C ASN A 93 4.69 16.73 -10.55
N LEU A 94 4.80 16.07 -11.69
CA LEU A 94 4.19 16.50 -12.95
C LEU A 94 2.68 16.27 -13.00
N LYS A 95 2.16 15.43 -12.08
CA LYS A 95 0.73 15.08 -11.99
C LYS A 95 0.15 14.61 -13.34
N ALA A 96 0.95 13.88 -14.12
CA ALA A 96 0.55 13.40 -15.43
C ALA A 96 -0.60 12.36 -15.36
N ASP A 97 -0.77 11.75 -14.19
CA ASP A 97 -1.91 10.88 -13.85
C ASP A 97 -3.17 11.65 -13.38
N GLY A 98 -3.05 12.98 -13.19
CA GLY A 98 -4.12 13.88 -12.76
C GLY A 98 -4.18 14.11 -11.25
N PHE A 99 -3.28 13.50 -10.44
CA PHE A 99 -3.37 13.55 -8.98
C PHE A 99 -2.06 14.02 -8.33
N GLU A 100 -2.20 14.72 -7.21
CA GLU A 100 -1.07 15.11 -6.36
C GLU A 100 -0.89 14.15 -5.17
N GLY A 101 -1.99 13.65 -4.64
CA GLY A 101 -2.09 12.73 -3.52
C GLY A 101 -2.87 11.50 -3.91
N THR A 102 -3.71 10.98 -3.01
CA THR A 102 -4.57 9.84 -3.31
C THR A 102 -5.58 10.16 -4.42
N SER A 103 -5.91 9.18 -5.23
CA SER A 103 -6.99 9.22 -6.23
C SER A 103 -8.26 8.50 -5.72
N PRO A 104 -9.45 8.81 -6.26
CA PRO A 104 -10.63 7.98 -6.05
C PRO A 104 -10.37 6.54 -6.52
N VAL A 105 -10.83 5.56 -5.74
CA VAL A 105 -10.67 4.14 -6.10
C VAL A 105 -11.37 3.83 -7.42
N GLY A 106 -10.73 2.98 -8.23
CA GLY A 106 -11.23 2.61 -9.56
C GLY A 106 -11.01 3.67 -10.64
N THR A 107 -10.13 4.64 -10.42
CA THR A 107 -9.75 5.62 -11.45
C THR A 107 -8.89 5.00 -12.55
N PHE A 108 -8.05 4.03 -12.21
CA PHE A 108 -7.14 3.35 -13.12
C PHE A 108 -7.70 1.98 -13.55
N PRO A 109 -7.18 1.41 -14.65
CA PRO A 109 -7.65 0.12 -15.15
C PRO A 109 -7.53 -0.99 -14.11
N GLN A 110 -8.50 -1.90 -14.13
CA GLN A 110 -8.47 -3.12 -13.34
C GLN A 110 -7.45 -4.11 -13.88
N ASN A 111 -6.89 -4.93 -12.99
CA ASN A 111 -6.07 -6.07 -13.39
C ASN A 111 -6.92 -7.22 -13.93
N GLY A 112 -6.28 -8.32 -14.35
CA GLY A 112 -6.98 -9.47 -14.94
C GLY A 112 -7.97 -10.20 -14.02
N TYR A 113 -7.96 -9.91 -12.71
CA TYR A 113 -8.95 -10.42 -11.75
C TYR A 113 -10.02 -9.38 -11.39
N GLY A 114 -10.09 -8.26 -12.10
CA GLY A 114 -11.06 -7.20 -11.88
C GLY A 114 -10.78 -6.34 -10.65
N LEU A 115 -9.56 -6.33 -10.14
CA LEU A 115 -9.17 -5.54 -8.98
C LEU A 115 -8.60 -4.19 -9.41
N SER A 116 -9.07 -3.12 -8.78
CA SER A 116 -8.56 -1.76 -8.96
C SER A 116 -7.47 -1.44 -7.92
N ASP A 117 -6.57 -0.53 -8.31
CA ASP A 117 -5.60 0.13 -7.42
C ASP A 117 -4.77 -0.84 -6.57
N VAL A 118 -4.48 -2.04 -7.11
CA VAL A 118 -3.62 -3.02 -6.41
C VAL A 118 -2.16 -2.57 -6.32
N THR A 119 -1.77 -1.59 -7.14
CA THR A 119 -0.46 -0.92 -7.05
C THR A 119 -0.65 0.58 -7.22
N GLY A 120 0.21 1.37 -6.59
CA GLY A 120 0.05 2.81 -6.50
C GLY A 120 -1.02 3.24 -5.49
N ASN A 121 -1.45 4.47 -5.54
CA ASN A 121 -2.40 5.13 -4.67
C ASN A 121 -1.94 5.13 -3.19
N VAL A 122 -2.15 4.03 -2.47
CA VAL A 122 -1.66 3.85 -1.09
C VAL A 122 -1.00 2.49 -0.91
N TRP A 123 -0.01 2.41 -0.05
CA TRP A 123 0.47 1.16 0.49
C TRP A 123 -0.66 0.44 1.21
N GLU A 124 -0.62 -0.89 1.22
CA GLU A 124 -1.65 -1.70 1.86
C GLU A 124 -1.07 -2.65 2.89
N TRP A 125 -1.64 -2.61 4.10
CA TRP A 125 -1.30 -3.53 5.18
C TRP A 125 -1.65 -4.97 4.80
N THR A 126 -0.73 -5.90 5.10
CA THR A 126 -0.96 -7.34 5.07
C THR A 126 -0.79 -7.95 6.46
N SER A 127 -1.30 -9.17 6.67
CA SER A 127 -1.25 -9.82 7.97
C SER A 127 0.12 -10.40 8.33
N ASP A 128 1.06 -10.50 7.36
CA ASP A 128 2.35 -11.11 7.58
C ASP A 128 3.34 -10.22 8.32
N TRP A 129 4.16 -10.84 9.18
CA TRP A 129 5.30 -10.17 9.77
C TRP A 129 6.42 -9.99 8.74
N PHE A 130 6.99 -8.81 8.70
CA PHE A 130 8.10 -8.52 7.80
C PHE A 130 9.38 -9.18 8.29
N ARG A 131 10.01 -9.93 7.37
CA ARG A 131 11.37 -10.45 7.53
C ARG A 131 12.19 -10.00 6.34
N ALA A 132 13.40 -9.48 6.59
CA ALA A 132 14.28 -9.01 5.52
C ALA A 132 14.76 -10.18 4.64
N GLU A 133 14.98 -11.34 5.27
CA GLU A 133 15.43 -12.58 4.62
C GLU A 133 14.21 -13.45 4.31
N ARG A 134 13.95 -13.66 3.02
CA ARG A 134 12.84 -14.52 2.56
C ARG A 134 13.14 -16.02 2.70
N PHE A 135 14.40 -16.40 2.89
CA PHE A 135 14.90 -17.78 2.72
C PHE A 135 15.56 -18.39 3.97
N GLU A 136 15.35 -17.82 5.15
CA GLU A 136 15.58 -18.61 6.34
C GLU A 136 14.59 -19.78 6.35
N GLU A 137 15.11 -20.99 6.57
CA GLU A 137 14.36 -22.26 6.62
C GLU A 137 12.96 -22.07 7.20
N ALA A 138 11.97 -22.68 6.55
CA ALA A 138 10.57 -22.56 6.91
C ALA A 138 10.39 -22.62 8.42
N SER A 139 10.26 -21.48 9.05
CA SER A 139 9.89 -21.43 10.47
C SER A 139 8.60 -22.21 10.63
N PRO A 140 8.49 -23.07 11.63
CA PRO A 140 7.23 -23.76 11.93
C PRO A 140 6.10 -22.74 11.94
N CYS A 141 4.91 -23.12 11.51
CA CYS A 141 3.73 -22.25 11.48
C CYS A 141 3.43 -21.56 12.84
N CYS A 142 4.07 -22.01 13.92
CA CYS A 142 3.95 -21.50 15.29
C CYS A 142 5.17 -20.65 15.74
N ALA A 143 6.04 -20.23 14.85
CA ALA A 143 7.15 -19.35 15.24
C ALA A 143 6.61 -18.04 15.82
N PRO A 144 7.21 -17.52 16.89
CA PRO A 144 6.75 -16.28 17.51
C PRO A 144 6.76 -15.15 16.47
N PRO A 145 5.76 -14.28 16.46
CA PRO A 145 5.62 -13.20 15.47
C PRO A 145 6.75 -12.17 15.52
N VAL A 146 7.40 -12.05 16.66
CA VAL A 146 8.48 -11.07 16.90
C VAL A 146 9.74 -11.81 17.33
N ARG A 147 10.90 -11.46 16.73
CA ARG A 147 12.19 -12.02 17.18
C ARG A 147 12.51 -11.52 18.60
N PRO A 148 13.06 -12.36 19.47
CA PRO A 148 13.56 -11.89 20.76
C PRO A 148 14.53 -10.72 20.56
N GLY A 149 14.20 -9.55 21.16
CA GLY A 149 15.00 -8.34 21.02
C GLY A 149 14.60 -7.40 19.89
N GLU A 150 13.63 -7.74 19.03
CA GLU A 150 13.08 -6.81 18.05
C GLU A 150 12.24 -5.74 18.77
N ARG A 151 12.77 -4.51 18.82
CA ARG A 151 12.15 -3.39 19.51
C ARG A 151 10.96 -2.81 18.76
N PHE A 152 10.93 -2.94 17.43
CA PHE A 152 9.93 -2.36 16.55
C PHE A 152 9.43 -3.44 15.58
N PRO A 153 8.39 -4.20 15.96
CA PRO A 153 7.82 -5.22 15.09
C PRO A 153 7.20 -4.58 13.85
N ARG A 154 7.42 -5.20 12.69
CA ARG A 154 6.97 -4.68 11.40
C ARG A 154 6.09 -5.66 10.69
N LYS A 155 5.01 -5.18 10.11
CA LYS A 155 4.17 -5.91 9.16
C LYS A 155 4.60 -5.62 7.72
N VAL A 156 4.27 -6.54 6.83
CA VAL A 156 4.49 -6.32 5.39
C VAL A 156 3.43 -5.36 4.87
N ILE A 157 3.87 -4.34 4.13
CA ILE A 157 3.02 -3.52 3.30
C ILE A 157 3.37 -3.74 1.82
N LYS A 158 2.35 -3.68 0.96
CA LYS A 158 2.42 -4.01 -0.46
C LYS A 158 1.87 -2.88 -1.32
N GLY A 159 2.21 -2.90 -2.62
CA GLY A 159 1.59 -2.10 -3.67
C GLY A 159 2.24 -0.77 -3.99
N GLY A 160 3.04 -0.19 -3.10
CA GLY A 160 3.54 1.17 -3.29
C GLY A 160 2.44 2.22 -3.12
N SER A 161 2.74 3.48 -3.36
CA SER A 161 1.79 4.58 -3.21
C SER A 161 2.03 5.67 -4.24
N HIS A 162 1.18 6.71 -4.21
CA HIS A 162 1.33 7.92 -5.00
C HIS A 162 2.68 8.66 -4.78
N LEU A 163 3.42 8.32 -3.72
CA LEU A 163 4.76 8.86 -3.46
C LEU A 163 5.89 8.02 -4.08
N CYS A 164 5.58 6.87 -4.68
CA CYS A 164 6.58 6.02 -5.31
C CYS A 164 6.92 6.51 -6.72
N ALA A 165 8.20 6.82 -6.91
CA ALA A 165 8.76 7.32 -8.18
C ALA A 165 9.82 6.36 -8.72
N PRO A 166 10.06 6.31 -10.04
CA PRO A 166 11.11 5.49 -10.64
C PRO A 166 12.51 5.82 -10.11
N ASN A 167 12.79 7.09 -9.84
CA ASN A 167 14.09 7.57 -9.35
C ASN A 167 14.27 7.42 -7.83
N TYR A 168 13.23 7.00 -7.10
CA TYR A 168 13.28 6.87 -5.62
C TYR A 168 12.94 5.46 -5.14
N CYS A 169 11.72 4.99 -5.41
CA CYS A 169 11.30 3.65 -5.01
C CYS A 169 10.36 3.06 -6.06
N LEU A 170 10.83 2.21 -6.93
CA LEU A 170 10.02 1.51 -7.92
C LEU A 170 9.24 0.36 -7.23
N ARG A 171 8.36 0.68 -6.26
CA ARG A 171 7.68 -0.31 -5.41
C ARG A 171 6.21 -0.57 -5.77
N TYR A 172 5.68 0.11 -6.78
CA TYR A 172 4.36 -0.18 -7.35
C TYR A 172 4.40 -1.41 -8.29
N ARG A 173 4.95 -2.51 -7.77
CA ARG A 173 5.07 -3.81 -8.45
C ARG A 173 4.55 -4.90 -7.54
N PRO A 174 3.86 -5.94 -8.05
CA PRO A 174 3.33 -7.01 -7.21
C PRO A 174 4.39 -7.67 -6.31
N ALA A 175 5.60 -7.90 -6.82
CA ALA A 175 6.68 -8.53 -6.07
C ALA A 175 7.33 -7.61 -5.02
N ALA A 176 7.14 -6.28 -5.11
CA ALA A 176 7.74 -5.34 -4.16
C ALA A 176 7.08 -5.44 -2.78
N ARG A 177 7.87 -5.28 -1.75
CA ARG A 177 7.44 -5.34 -0.35
C ARG A 177 8.23 -4.35 0.51
N GLN A 178 7.63 -3.92 1.59
CA GLN A 178 8.31 -3.11 2.62
C GLN A 178 7.83 -3.56 4.00
N GLY A 179 8.72 -3.45 4.99
CA GLY A 179 8.34 -3.61 6.39
C GLY A 179 8.02 -2.26 7.00
N GLU A 180 6.85 -2.14 7.63
CA GLU A 180 6.43 -0.92 8.32
C GLU A 180 6.04 -1.25 9.76
N THR A 181 6.38 -0.38 10.73
CA THR A 181 6.08 -0.61 12.14
C THR A 181 4.57 -0.57 12.37
N VAL A 182 4.08 -1.46 13.23
CA VAL A 182 2.63 -1.68 13.42
C VAL A 182 1.88 -0.45 13.95
N ASP A 183 2.59 0.44 14.61
CA ASP A 183 2.08 1.68 15.19
C ASP A 183 2.19 2.90 14.24
N THR A 184 2.74 2.70 13.04
CA THR A 184 2.85 3.77 12.04
C THR A 184 1.50 4.04 11.39
N SER A 185 1.10 5.31 11.35
CA SER A 185 0.00 5.78 10.51
C SER A 185 0.48 6.94 9.63
N THR A 186 0.21 6.87 8.34
CA THR A 186 0.69 7.88 7.40
C THR A 186 -0.34 8.21 6.33
N GLY A 187 -0.16 9.34 5.65
CA GLY A 187 -1.05 9.81 4.59
C GLY A 187 -1.02 8.98 3.29
N HIS A 188 -0.24 7.90 3.25
CA HIS A 188 -0.07 7.05 2.07
C HIS A 188 -0.10 5.54 2.38
N ILE A 189 -0.60 5.15 3.56
CA ILE A 189 -0.84 3.76 3.95
C ILE A 189 -2.31 3.57 4.28
N GLY A 190 -2.92 2.59 3.66
CA GLY A 190 -4.28 2.12 3.85
C GLY A 190 -4.32 0.59 3.89
N PHE A 191 -5.42 0.00 3.47
CA PHE A 191 -5.58 -1.46 3.43
C PHE A 191 -6.73 -1.89 2.52
N ARG A 192 -6.77 -3.16 2.18
CA ARG A 192 -7.93 -3.86 1.64
C ARG A 192 -8.23 -5.11 2.45
N CYS A 193 -9.47 -5.58 2.39
CA CYS A 193 -9.89 -6.79 3.06
C CYS A 193 -10.11 -7.93 2.07
N VAL A 194 -9.99 -9.17 2.59
CA VAL A 194 -10.37 -10.40 1.90
C VAL A 194 -11.46 -11.13 2.66
N VAL A 195 -12.26 -11.90 1.94
CA VAL A 195 -13.19 -12.88 2.52
C VAL A 195 -12.61 -14.26 2.24
N ARG A 196 -12.49 -15.07 3.28
CA ARG A 196 -12.14 -16.48 3.15
C ARG A 196 -13.38 -17.30 3.35
N GLY A 197 -13.66 -18.19 2.40
CA GLY A 197 -14.78 -19.14 2.46
C GLY A 197 -14.49 -20.28 3.43
#